data_754bad0a4d7ed1f5f4906dbbf2da2df4
#
_entry.id   754bad0a4d7ed1f5f4906dbbf2da2df4
#
_cell.length_a   1.000
_cell.length_b   1.000
_cell.length_c   1.000
_cell.angle_alpha   90.00
_cell.angle_beta   90.00
_cell.angle_gamma   90.00
#
_symmetry.space_group_name_H-M   'P 1'
#
loop_
_entity.id
_entity.type
_entity.pdbx_description
1 polymer ?
#
loop_
_entity_poly.entity_id
_entity_poly.type
_entity_poly.pdbx_seq_one_letter_code
_entity_poly.pdbx_strand_id
1 'polypeptide(L)'
;ELLVLPAIKDENERKRTMDELPQSGTGKIVMTTEPKFIPKEAAELPMEDMKIKIRLIDCVGFMIPGAGGNLENGQERLVKTPWFDYEVPFTKAAEYGTRKVIRDHSTIGILVTADGSFGEIPRDSYVEAEKKTVAELNEIGKPFLVLVNSERPYSKATQALTEKLTKEYGTSVMAVNCDQLRQEDILEILKNVLLEFPLSSVGFYLPKWVETLRDDHWMKKSILDLVKEFMADKGKMKDLYQKVFPSNDYIESGKIEKIHMDTGKVDVKIQIRDSYYYDILSDLTGLPIKSEYHLIRLMKELSAKKREFEEVSQA
;
A
#
# COMPACT_ATOMS: atom_id res chain seq x y z
N GLU A 1 5.45 20.02 -2.21
CA GLU A 1 5.01 21.39 -1.85
C GLU A 1 3.55 21.39 -1.37
N LEU A 2 2.59 21.04 -2.22
CA LEU A 2 1.15 21.17 -1.99
C LEU A 2 0.63 20.51 -0.69
N LEU A 3 1.26 19.44 -0.21
CA LEU A 3 0.88 18.76 1.02
C LEU A 3 1.80 19.08 2.19
N VAL A 4 3.10 19.11 1.96
CA VAL A 4 4.10 19.22 3.01
C VAL A 4 4.15 20.62 3.61
N LEU A 5 4.14 21.67 2.77
CA LEU A 5 4.20 23.05 3.26
C LEU A 5 3.00 23.45 4.14
N PRO A 6 1.74 23.13 3.78
CA PRO A 6 0.60 23.41 4.64
C PRO A 6 0.59 22.63 5.96
N ALA A 7 1.27 21.46 5.99
CA ALA A 7 1.35 20.62 7.19
C ALA A 7 2.36 21.13 8.23
N ILE A 8 3.32 21.99 7.82
CA ILE A 8 4.30 22.61 8.71
C ILE A 8 3.64 23.76 9.47
N LYS A 9 3.50 23.60 10.78
CA LYS A 9 2.84 24.59 11.65
C LYS A 9 3.71 25.81 11.95
N ASP A 10 5.03 25.62 12.05
CA ASP A 10 5.98 26.70 12.30
C ASP A 10 6.23 27.49 11.02
N GLU A 11 5.99 28.81 11.06
CA GLU A 11 6.11 29.67 9.89
C GLU A 11 7.56 29.85 9.43
N ASN A 12 8.52 29.85 10.35
CA ASN A 12 9.94 29.96 10.01
C ASN A 12 10.44 28.67 9.39
N GLU A 13 10.04 27.53 9.92
CA GLU A 13 10.35 26.22 9.35
C GLU A 13 9.73 26.07 7.96
N ARG A 14 8.48 26.52 7.79
CA ARG A 14 7.81 26.52 6.48
C ARG A 14 8.55 27.37 5.44
N LYS A 15 8.99 28.59 5.83
CA LYS A 15 9.79 29.45 4.93
C LYS A 15 11.13 28.81 4.58
N ARG A 16 11.85 28.23 5.55
CA ARG A 16 13.11 27.52 5.30
C ARG A 16 12.91 26.33 4.36
N THR A 17 11.85 25.57 4.59
CA THR A 17 11.50 24.44 3.71
C THR A 17 11.19 24.90 2.29
N MET A 18 10.52 26.04 2.11
CA MET A 18 10.32 26.66 0.80
C MET A 18 11.64 27.00 0.09
N ASP A 19 12.59 27.58 0.82
CA ASP A 19 13.90 27.95 0.28
C ASP A 19 14.76 26.72 -0.03
N GLU A 20 14.54 25.61 0.67
CA GLU A 20 15.25 24.33 0.48
C GLU A 20 14.64 23.44 -0.63
N LEU A 21 13.44 23.80 -1.14
CA LEU A 21 12.81 23.05 -2.22
C LEU A 21 13.72 23.02 -3.46
N PRO A 22 13.79 21.89 -4.17
CA PRO A 22 14.52 21.82 -5.41
C PRO A 22 13.97 22.84 -6.39
N GLN A 23 14.80 23.78 -6.80
CA GLN A 23 14.44 24.65 -7.92
C GLN A 23 14.45 23.75 -9.17
N SER A 24 13.29 23.58 -9.78
CA SER A 24 13.19 22.87 -11.04
C SER A 24 14.02 23.63 -12.09
N GLY A 25 15.14 23.04 -12.51
CA GLY A 25 15.73 23.40 -13.79
C GLY A 25 14.68 23.17 -14.88
N THR A 26 14.92 23.66 -16.08
CA THR A 26 14.06 23.50 -17.26
C THR A 26 13.88 22.05 -17.72
N GLY A 27 13.97 21.07 -16.81
CA GLY A 27 13.74 19.64 -17.03
C GLY A 27 14.86 18.88 -17.75
N LYS A 28 15.91 19.57 -18.21
CA LYS A 28 16.98 18.96 -19.02
C LYS A 28 18.34 18.91 -18.33
N ILE A 29 18.56 19.65 -17.25
CA ILE A 29 19.88 19.81 -16.63
C ILE A 29 19.85 19.36 -15.17
N VAL A 30 20.67 18.36 -14.84
CA VAL A 30 20.88 17.92 -13.47
C VAL A 30 21.93 18.79 -12.79
N MET A 31 21.55 19.48 -11.71
CA MET A 31 22.40 20.50 -11.07
C MET A 31 23.22 19.98 -9.90
N THR A 32 22.73 19.00 -9.16
CA THR A 32 23.38 18.47 -7.94
C THR A 32 23.33 16.96 -7.88
N THR A 33 24.29 16.35 -7.20
CA THR A 33 24.35 14.92 -6.91
C THR A 33 23.95 14.61 -5.46
N GLU A 34 23.77 15.64 -4.63
CA GLU A 34 23.46 15.45 -3.20
C GLU A 34 21.96 15.23 -3.00
N PRO A 35 21.56 14.21 -2.22
CA PRO A 35 20.17 14.00 -1.82
C PRO A 35 19.68 15.17 -0.97
N LYS A 36 18.45 15.60 -1.24
CA LYS A 36 17.76 16.62 -0.44
C LYS A 36 16.66 15.99 0.39
N PHE A 37 16.64 16.31 1.69
CA PHE A 37 15.63 15.87 2.64
C PHE A 37 14.63 16.98 2.91
N ILE A 38 13.35 16.77 2.58
CA ILE A 38 12.32 17.80 2.59
C ILE A 38 11.06 17.28 3.30
N PRO A 39 10.61 17.89 4.38
CA PRO A 39 11.36 18.82 5.26
C PRO A 39 12.49 18.09 6.03
N LYS A 40 13.33 18.81 6.76
CA LYS A 40 14.37 18.19 7.59
C LYS A 40 13.78 17.22 8.61
N GLU A 41 12.69 17.61 9.25
CA GLU A 41 11.89 16.76 10.11
C GLU A 41 10.64 16.30 9.40
N ALA A 42 10.15 15.10 9.75
CA ALA A 42 8.99 14.53 9.07
C ALA A 42 7.72 15.36 9.35
N ALA A 43 6.99 15.73 8.29
CA ALA A 43 5.69 16.40 8.39
C ALA A 43 4.58 15.38 8.65
N GLU A 44 3.64 15.74 9.54
CA GLU A 44 2.41 14.95 9.74
C GLU A 44 1.36 15.34 8.71
N LEU A 45 0.95 14.37 7.89
CA LEU A 45 -0.13 14.54 6.92
C LEU A 45 -1.37 13.75 7.35
N PRO A 46 -2.56 14.38 7.38
CA PRO A 46 -3.81 13.67 7.55
C PRO A 46 -4.13 12.90 6.26
N MET A 47 -4.50 11.63 6.38
CA MET A 47 -4.89 10.80 5.26
C MET A 47 -6.01 9.86 5.70
N GLU A 48 -7.22 10.06 5.18
CA GLU A 48 -8.43 9.35 5.61
C GLU A 48 -8.57 9.38 7.16
N ASP A 49 -8.61 8.24 7.82
CA ASP A 49 -8.78 8.12 9.28
C ASP A 49 -7.45 8.07 10.06
N MET A 50 -6.32 8.35 9.42
CA MET A 50 -4.99 8.22 10.01
C MET A 50 -4.12 9.45 9.76
N LYS A 51 -3.01 9.54 10.52
CA LYS A 51 -1.94 10.50 10.30
C LYS A 51 -0.67 9.75 9.94
N ILE A 52 -0.03 10.18 8.88
CA ILE A 52 1.25 9.62 8.44
C ILE A 52 2.35 10.67 8.59
N LYS A 53 3.54 10.23 8.98
CA LYS A 53 4.73 11.08 9.02
C LYS A 53 5.54 10.85 7.76
N ILE A 54 5.72 11.92 6.98
CA ILE A 54 6.41 11.87 5.69
C ILE A 54 7.61 12.79 5.70
N ARG A 55 8.72 12.30 5.18
CA ARG A 55 9.90 13.07 4.77
C ARG A 55 10.29 12.62 3.37
N LEU A 56 10.27 13.54 2.44
CA LEU A 56 10.65 13.27 1.07
C LEU A 56 12.17 13.33 0.93
N ILE A 57 12.73 12.46 0.11
CA ILE A 57 14.14 12.46 -0.23
C ILE A 57 14.22 12.51 -1.73
N ASP A 58 14.70 13.64 -2.25
CA ASP A 58 14.97 13.80 -3.67
C ASP A 58 16.41 13.39 -3.98
N CYS A 59 16.60 12.60 -5.01
CA CYS A 59 17.89 12.18 -5.51
C CYS A 59 17.92 12.18 -7.04
N VAL A 60 19.12 12.25 -7.61
CA VAL A 60 19.30 12.38 -9.07
C VAL A 60 18.74 11.21 -9.86
N GLY A 61 18.78 10.01 -9.32
CA GLY A 61 18.49 8.80 -10.07
C GLY A 61 19.66 8.29 -10.90
N PHE A 62 19.39 7.29 -11.74
CA PHE A 62 20.34 6.81 -12.73
C PHE A 62 20.26 7.68 -13.97
N MET A 63 21.42 7.96 -14.58
CA MET A 63 21.48 8.80 -15.76
C MET A 63 20.79 8.12 -16.96
N ILE A 64 20.09 8.93 -17.75
CA ILE A 64 19.43 8.49 -18.97
C ILE A 64 20.09 9.12 -20.20
N PRO A 65 20.17 8.40 -21.33
CA PRO A 65 20.67 8.98 -22.58
C PRO A 65 19.87 10.22 -23.00
N GLY A 66 20.57 11.31 -23.34
CA GLY A 66 19.93 12.59 -23.71
C GLY A 66 19.68 13.55 -22.55
N ALA A 67 19.86 13.14 -21.29
CA ALA A 67 19.84 14.07 -20.16
C ALA A 67 21.11 14.94 -20.16
N GLY A 68 20.91 16.24 -19.95
CA GLY A 68 22.01 17.21 -19.85
C GLY A 68 22.53 17.37 -18.42
N GLY A 69 23.68 18.11 -18.29
CA GLY A 69 24.24 18.49 -16.99
C GLY A 69 25.36 17.57 -16.48
N ASN A 70 25.58 16.45 -17.14
CA ASN A 70 26.69 15.54 -16.86
C ASN A 70 27.98 15.89 -17.62
N LEU A 71 27.90 16.77 -18.62
CA LEU A 71 29.04 17.20 -19.43
C LEU A 71 29.36 18.68 -19.19
N GLU A 72 30.66 18.99 -19.15
CA GLU A 72 31.22 20.32 -19.12
C GLU A 72 32.35 20.40 -20.16
N ASN A 73 32.27 21.35 -21.10
CA ASN A 73 33.26 21.48 -22.19
C ASN A 73 33.47 20.20 -23.02
N GLY A 74 32.43 19.37 -23.19
CA GLY A 74 32.48 18.12 -23.95
C GLY A 74 33.10 16.93 -23.18
N GLN A 75 33.49 17.11 -21.93
CA GLN A 75 33.98 16.06 -21.04
C GLN A 75 33.02 15.84 -19.89
N GLU A 76 33.04 14.64 -19.31
CA GLU A 76 32.20 14.35 -18.15
C GLU A 76 32.61 15.24 -16.97
N ARG A 77 31.63 15.91 -16.38
CA ARG A 77 31.82 16.83 -15.25
C ARG A 77 32.32 16.06 -14.03
N LEU A 78 33.39 16.53 -13.40
CA LEU A 78 33.87 16.02 -12.14
C LEU A 78 33.22 16.77 -10.98
N VAL A 79 32.84 16.03 -9.94
CA VAL A 79 32.14 16.57 -8.77
C VAL A 79 32.75 16.04 -7.47
N LYS A 80 32.75 16.88 -6.45
CA LYS A 80 33.04 16.47 -5.07
C LYS A 80 31.75 16.02 -4.40
N THR A 81 31.81 14.93 -3.66
CA THR A 81 30.69 14.42 -2.88
C THR A 81 31.17 14.06 -1.47
N PRO A 82 30.29 14.01 -0.48
CA PRO A 82 30.64 13.60 0.89
C PRO A 82 31.17 12.16 1.00
N TRP A 83 31.04 11.35 -0.05
CA TRP A 83 31.36 9.92 -0.04
C TRP A 83 32.74 9.57 -0.59
N PHE A 84 33.40 10.54 -1.23
CA PHE A 84 34.71 10.35 -1.85
C PHE A 84 35.63 11.50 -1.50
N ASP A 85 36.85 11.21 -1.09
CA ASP A 85 37.88 12.20 -0.77
C ASP A 85 38.51 12.87 -2.01
N TYR A 86 38.10 12.41 -3.20
CA TYR A 86 38.56 12.88 -4.50
C TYR A 86 37.40 13.18 -5.43
N GLU A 87 37.65 13.96 -6.47
CA GLU A 87 36.61 14.26 -7.48
C GLU A 87 36.33 13.02 -8.32
N VAL A 88 35.04 12.75 -8.54
CA VAL A 88 34.54 11.61 -9.32
C VAL A 88 33.66 12.09 -10.45
N PRO A 89 33.54 11.32 -11.57
CA PRO A 89 32.60 11.59 -12.61
C PRO A 89 31.17 11.77 -12.10
N PHE A 90 30.44 12.75 -12.63
CA PHE A 90 29.06 13.04 -12.20
C PHE A 90 28.15 11.84 -12.23
N THR A 91 28.22 11.02 -13.29
CA THR A 91 27.41 9.79 -13.41
C THR A 91 27.69 8.83 -12.25
N LYS A 92 28.97 8.63 -11.89
CA LYS A 92 29.36 7.77 -10.77
C LYS A 92 28.83 8.32 -9.42
N ALA A 93 28.92 9.63 -9.24
CA ALA A 93 28.41 10.29 -8.02
C ALA A 93 26.89 10.14 -7.91
N ALA A 94 26.16 10.35 -9.01
CA ALA A 94 24.70 10.21 -9.09
C ALA A 94 24.24 8.78 -8.80
N GLU A 95 24.87 7.77 -9.40
CA GLU A 95 24.58 6.36 -9.15
C GLU A 95 24.84 5.98 -7.69
N TYR A 96 25.99 6.38 -7.14
CA TYR A 96 26.33 6.07 -5.76
C TYR A 96 25.38 6.73 -4.77
N GLY A 97 25.05 8.02 -4.96
CA GLY A 97 24.12 8.75 -4.14
C GLY A 97 22.70 8.14 -4.19
N THR A 98 22.25 7.76 -5.39
CA THR A 98 20.96 7.10 -5.57
C THR A 98 20.89 5.78 -4.81
N ARG A 99 21.90 4.92 -4.96
CA ARG A 99 21.98 3.65 -4.20
C ARG A 99 21.99 3.88 -2.69
N LYS A 100 22.73 4.87 -2.21
CA LYS A 100 22.76 5.26 -0.80
C LYS A 100 21.38 5.68 -0.29
N VAL A 101 20.67 6.53 -1.04
CA VAL A 101 19.29 6.93 -0.69
C VAL A 101 18.38 5.72 -0.64
N ILE A 102 18.42 4.88 -1.65
CA ILE A 102 17.58 3.68 -1.72
C ILE A 102 17.86 2.75 -0.54
N ARG A 103 19.14 2.47 -0.22
CA ARG A 103 19.54 1.49 0.81
C ARG A 103 19.40 2.02 2.23
N ASP A 104 19.93 3.21 2.49
CA ASP A 104 20.19 3.68 3.85
C ASP A 104 19.10 4.64 4.37
N HIS A 105 18.42 5.37 3.49
CA HIS A 105 17.56 6.49 3.91
C HIS A 105 16.08 6.32 3.58
N SER A 106 15.73 5.62 2.50
CA SER A 106 14.32 5.48 2.13
C SER A 106 13.64 4.30 2.84
N THR A 107 12.38 4.48 3.21
CA THR A 107 11.50 3.40 3.65
C THR A 107 10.70 2.85 2.46
N ILE A 108 10.40 3.73 1.51
CA ILE A 108 9.59 3.49 0.32
C ILE A 108 10.27 4.15 -0.87
N GLY A 109 10.16 3.55 -2.05
CA GLY A 109 10.56 4.16 -3.31
C GLY A 109 9.38 4.71 -4.11
N ILE A 110 9.56 5.88 -4.70
CA ILE A 110 8.71 6.36 -5.80
C ILE A 110 9.60 6.56 -7.01
N LEU A 111 9.52 5.63 -7.95
CA LEU A 111 10.23 5.73 -9.22
C LEU A 111 9.43 6.60 -10.18
N VAL A 112 9.97 7.73 -10.56
CA VAL A 112 9.37 8.60 -11.59
C VAL A 112 10.04 8.36 -12.93
N THR A 113 9.24 8.03 -13.93
CA THR A 113 9.66 7.86 -15.32
C THR A 113 8.75 8.65 -16.25
N ALA A 114 8.97 8.60 -17.57
CA ALA A 114 8.14 9.29 -18.54
C ALA A 114 7.74 8.37 -19.70
N ASP A 115 6.64 8.69 -20.36
CA ASP A 115 6.21 8.04 -21.59
C ASP A 115 6.84 8.63 -22.87
N GLY A 116 7.71 9.64 -22.70
CA GLY A 116 8.36 10.37 -23.79
C GLY A 116 7.54 11.55 -24.32
N SER A 117 6.39 11.88 -23.73
CA SER A 117 5.59 13.04 -24.11
C SER A 117 6.13 14.37 -23.54
N PHE A 118 6.87 14.30 -22.43
CA PHE A 118 7.52 15.46 -21.84
C PHE A 118 8.96 15.63 -22.35
N GLY A 119 9.29 16.83 -22.78
CA GLY A 119 10.63 17.17 -23.25
C GLY A 119 10.98 16.51 -24.58
N GLU A 120 12.28 16.38 -24.86
CA GLU A 120 12.80 15.81 -26.12
C GLU A 120 13.41 14.43 -25.94
N ILE A 121 13.29 13.84 -24.75
CA ILE A 121 13.88 12.55 -24.42
C ILE A 121 12.86 11.43 -24.71
N PRO A 122 13.14 10.53 -25.65
CA PRO A 122 12.20 9.47 -26.03
C PRO A 122 12.06 8.43 -24.92
N ARG A 123 10.93 7.74 -24.88
CA ARG A 123 10.59 6.70 -23.90
C ARG A 123 11.70 5.68 -23.70
N ASP A 124 12.32 5.22 -24.78
CA ASP A 124 13.34 4.17 -24.74
C ASP A 124 14.58 4.56 -23.93
N SER A 125 14.88 5.85 -23.82
CA SER A 125 16.00 6.35 -23.01
C SER A 125 15.84 6.10 -21.50
N TYR A 126 14.60 5.96 -21.02
CA TYR A 126 14.31 5.74 -19.60
C TYR A 126 14.42 4.28 -19.18
N VAL A 127 14.25 3.33 -20.10
CA VAL A 127 14.07 1.90 -19.81
C VAL A 127 15.22 1.30 -19.01
N GLU A 128 16.47 1.62 -19.35
CA GLU A 128 17.63 1.05 -18.66
C GLU A 128 17.74 1.58 -17.21
N ALA A 129 17.55 2.88 -17.01
CA ALA A 129 17.58 3.51 -15.70
C ALA A 129 16.44 3.00 -14.79
N GLU A 130 15.25 2.79 -15.37
CA GLU A 130 14.12 2.19 -14.66
C GLU A 130 14.46 0.79 -14.17
N LYS A 131 14.95 -0.09 -15.05
CA LYS A 131 15.31 -1.46 -14.71
C LYS A 131 16.39 -1.52 -13.62
N LYS A 132 17.38 -0.63 -13.69
CA LYS A 132 18.39 -0.52 -12.63
C LYS A 132 17.75 -0.13 -11.29
N THR A 133 16.88 0.87 -11.27
CA THR A 133 16.21 1.33 -10.05
C THR A 133 15.30 0.24 -9.46
N VAL A 134 14.50 -0.41 -10.30
CA VAL A 134 13.62 -1.52 -9.90
C VAL A 134 14.44 -2.69 -9.33
N ALA A 135 15.56 -3.03 -9.95
CA ALA A 135 16.45 -4.09 -9.47
C ALA A 135 17.02 -3.77 -8.07
N GLU A 136 17.49 -2.54 -7.85
CA GLU A 136 18.00 -2.09 -6.54
C GLU A 136 16.90 -2.13 -5.46
N LEU A 137 15.67 -1.69 -5.77
CA LEU A 137 14.54 -1.70 -4.83
C LEU A 137 14.12 -3.13 -4.48
N ASN A 138 14.07 -4.03 -5.47
CA ASN A 138 13.73 -5.42 -5.27
C ASN A 138 14.81 -6.19 -4.51
N GLU A 139 16.10 -5.93 -4.77
CA GLU A 139 17.24 -6.58 -4.07
C GLU A 139 17.15 -6.37 -2.56
N ILE A 140 16.72 -5.18 -2.13
CA ILE A 140 16.60 -4.84 -0.71
C ILE A 140 15.20 -5.05 -0.14
N GLY A 141 14.24 -5.53 -0.96
CA GLY A 141 12.88 -5.81 -0.54
C GLY A 141 12.06 -4.58 -0.11
N LYS A 142 12.41 -3.39 -0.58
CA LYS A 142 11.65 -2.16 -0.26
C LYS A 142 10.41 -2.03 -1.13
N PRO A 143 9.26 -1.68 -0.54
CA PRO A 143 8.06 -1.39 -1.33
C PRO A 143 8.28 -0.14 -2.18
N PHE A 144 7.77 -0.15 -3.39
CA PHE A 144 7.87 0.99 -4.30
C PHE A 144 6.68 1.09 -5.25
N LEU A 145 6.48 2.30 -5.77
CA LEU A 145 5.48 2.64 -6.77
C LEU A 145 6.20 3.25 -7.98
N VAL A 146 5.67 3.02 -9.18
CA VAL A 146 6.16 3.68 -10.40
C VAL A 146 5.16 4.72 -10.86
N LEU A 147 5.63 5.94 -11.10
CA LEU A 147 4.87 7.03 -11.72
C LEU A 147 5.36 7.25 -13.14
N VAL A 148 4.47 7.14 -14.10
CA VAL A 148 4.73 7.49 -15.51
C VAL A 148 4.25 8.91 -15.73
N ASN A 149 5.19 9.86 -15.84
CA ASN A 149 4.88 11.24 -16.20
C ASN A 149 4.47 11.32 -17.66
N SER A 150 3.28 11.83 -17.93
CA SER A 150 2.68 11.91 -19.26
C SER A 150 1.88 13.20 -19.41
N GLU A 151 1.97 13.86 -20.57
CA GLU A 151 1.06 14.97 -20.91
C GLU A 151 -0.40 14.52 -20.96
N ARG A 152 -0.64 13.24 -21.29
CA ARG A 152 -1.97 12.66 -21.47
C ARG A 152 -2.12 11.34 -20.67
N PRO A 153 -2.14 11.40 -19.33
CA PRO A 153 -2.12 10.22 -18.48
C PRO A 153 -3.29 9.26 -18.73
N TYR A 154 -4.42 9.76 -19.23
CA TYR A 154 -5.61 8.95 -19.53
C TYR A 154 -5.68 8.45 -20.97
N SER A 155 -4.64 8.68 -21.80
CA SER A 155 -4.62 8.16 -23.17
C SER A 155 -4.52 6.63 -23.18
N LYS A 156 -5.08 5.99 -24.22
CA LYS A 156 -4.99 4.52 -24.37
C LYS A 156 -3.54 4.03 -24.43
N ALA A 157 -2.65 4.80 -25.05
CA ALA A 157 -1.23 4.45 -25.16
C ALA A 157 -0.56 4.47 -23.79
N THR A 158 -0.78 5.51 -22.99
CA THR A 158 -0.21 5.64 -21.64
C THR A 158 -0.78 4.57 -20.70
N GLN A 159 -2.07 4.29 -20.77
CA GLN A 159 -2.69 3.22 -19.98
C GLN A 159 -2.14 1.84 -20.35
N ALA A 160 -1.96 1.54 -21.63
CA ALA A 160 -1.32 0.30 -22.06
C ALA A 160 0.15 0.20 -21.57
N LEU A 161 0.87 1.32 -21.52
CA LEU A 161 2.22 1.37 -20.95
C LEU A 161 2.19 1.07 -19.46
N THR A 162 1.30 1.67 -18.69
CA THR A 162 1.19 1.40 -17.22
C THR A 162 0.84 -0.05 -16.94
N GLU A 163 -0.08 -0.65 -17.70
CA GLU A 163 -0.42 -2.07 -17.58
C GLU A 163 0.77 -2.98 -17.89
N LYS A 164 1.53 -2.66 -18.95
CA LYS A 164 2.76 -3.39 -19.31
C LYS A 164 3.77 -3.33 -18.18
N LEU A 165 4.06 -2.13 -17.67
CA LEU A 165 5.05 -1.94 -16.60
C LEU A 165 4.60 -2.57 -15.28
N THR A 166 3.30 -2.54 -14.97
CA THR A 166 2.74 -3.22 -13.80
C THR A 166 3.02 -4.73 -13.83
N LYS A 167 2.84 -5.36 -15.00
CA LYS A 167 3.14 -6.78 -15.19
C LYS A 167 4.65 -7.07 -15.16
N GLU A 168 5.46 -6.18 -15.75
CA GLU A 168 6.90 -6.35 -15.83
C GLU A 168 7.58 -6.20 -14.46
N TYR A 169 7.16 -5.21 -13.66
CA TYR A 169 7.82 -4.86 -12.39
C TYR A 169 7.13 -5.45 -11.14
N GLY A 170 5.92 -6.01 -11.28
CA GLY A 170 5.18 -6.61 -10.15
C GLY A 170 4.78 -5.62 -9.07
N THR A 171 4.70 -4.32 -9.41
CA THR A 171 4.33 -3.23 -8.51
C THR A 171 3.25 -2.35 -9.15
N SER A 172 2.61 -1.49 -8.36
CA SER A 172 1.62 -0.54 -8.89
C SER A 172 2.31 0.51 -9.76
N VAL A 173 1.72 0.79 -10.92
CA VAL A 173 2.18 1.81 -11.86
C VAL A 173 1.04 2.78 -12.13
N MET A 174 1.27 4.07 -11.95
CA MET A 174 0.28 5.13 -12.15
C MET A 174 0.78 6.10 -13.22
N ALA A 175 -0.11 6.51 -14.11
CA ALA A 175 0.16 7.61 -15.03
C ALA A 175 -0.31 8.93 -14.41
N VAL A 176 0.53 9.93 -14.41
CA VAL A 176 0.26 11.26 -13.87
C VAL A 176 0.80 12.35 -14.79
N ASN A 177 0.23 13.54 -14.71
CA ASN A 177 0.86 14.74 -15.25
C ASN A 177 1.49 15.52 -14.09
N CYS A 178 2.81 15.45 -13.96
CA CYS A 178 3.52 16.05 -12.82
C CYS A 178 3.37 17.57 -12.76
N ASP A 179 3.15 18.25 -13.89
CA ASP A 179 2.95 19.70 -13.94
C ASP A 179 1.54 20.12 -13.48
N GLN A 180 0.59 19.20 -13.49
CA GLN A 180 -0.82 19.44 -13.17
C GLN A 180 -1.30 18.67 -11.93
N LEU A 181 -0.39 18.14 -11.10
CA LEU A 181 -0.73 17.41 -9.88
C LEU A 181 -1.50 18.31 -8.90
N ARG A 182 -2.63 17.81 -8.45
CA ARG A 182 -3.43 18.41 -7.37
C ARG A 182 -3.20 17.66 -6.06
N GLN A 183 -3.72 18.22 -4.98
CA GLN A 183 -3.60 17.61 -3.66
C GLN A 183 -4.21 16.20 -3.62
N GLU A 184 -5.36 16.01 -4.27
CA GLU A 184 -6.06 14.73 -4.35
C GLU A 184 -5.21 13.67 -5.07
N ASP A 185 -4.55 14.05 -6.17
CA ASP A 185 -3.69 13.16 -6.95
C ASP A 185 -2.50 12.68 -6.10
N ILE A 186 -1.93 13.57 -5.28
CA ILE A 186 -0.82 13.22 -4.40
C ILE A 186 -1.27 12.31 -3.26
N LEU A 187 -2.45 12.55 -2.68
CA LEU A 187 -3.01 11.67 -1.66
C LEU A 187 -3.28 10.26 -2.22
N GLU A 188 -3.76 10.17 -3.47
CA GLU A 188 -3.95 8.90 -4.15
C GLU A 188 -2.62 8.17 -4.41
N ILE A 189 -1.58 8.89 -4.82
CA ILE A 189 -0.22 8.34 -4.95
C ILE A 189 0.26 7.78 -3.60
N LEU A 190 0.14 8.53 -2.52
CA LEU A 190 0.55 8.10 -1.18
C LEU A 190 -0.24 6.87 -0.71
N LYS A 191 -1.54 6.84 -0.98
CA LYS A 191 -2.39 5.68 -0.69
C LYS A 191 -1.89 4.43 -1.44
N ASN A 192 -1.63 4.54 -2.74
CA ASN A 192 -1.12 3.44 -3.53
C ASN A 192 0.27 2.98 -3.07
N VAL A 193 1.12 3.90 -2.64
CA VAL A 193 2.42 3.58 -2.01
C VAL A 193 2.23 2.73 -0.75
N LEU A 194 1.29 3.11 0.14
CA LEU A 194 1.00 2.36 1.36
C LEU A 194 0.42 0.97 1.06
N LEU A 195 -0.35 0.83 0.00
CA LEU A 195 -0.88 -0.45 -0.44
C LEU A 195 0.20 -1.42 -0.95
N GLU A 196 1.39 -0.95 -1.32
CA GLU A 196 2.54 -1.80 -1.67
C GLU A 196 3.27 -2.40 -0.44
N PHE A 197 2.95 -1.96 0.77
CA PHE A 197 3.52 -2.56 1.98
C PHE A 197 3.09 -4.02 2.15
N PRO A 198 3.96 -4.84 2.78
CA PRO A 198 3.61 -6.21 3.09
C PRO A 198 2.45 -6.27 4.10
N LEU A 199 1.64 -7.31 3.99
CA LEU A 199 0.66 -7.66 5.00
C LEU A 199 1.37 -8.11 6.27
N SER A 200 1.07 -7.47 7.40
CA SER A 200 1.58 -7.90 8.72
C SER A 200 0.70 -8.99 9.31
N SER A 201 -0.61 -8.82 9.23
CA SER A 201 -1.59 -9.78 9.71
C SER A 201 -2.96 -9.56 9.08
N VAL A 202 -3.75 -10.65 9.01
CA VAL A 202 -5.15 -10.56 8.59
C VAL A 202 -6.02 -11.20 9.67
N GLY A 203 -6.93 -10.41 10.22
CA GLY A 203 -7.92 -10.86 11.19
C GLY A 203 -9.21 -11.29 10.47
N PHE A 204 -9.64 -12.53 10.68
CA PHE A 204 -10.93 -13.01 10.19
C PHE A 204 -11.91 -13.08 11.34
N TYR A 205 -12.97 -12.28 11.26
CA TYR A 205 -13.99 -12.18 12.28
C TYR A 205 -15.23 -12.98 11.87
N LEU A 206 -15.52 -13.97 12.66
CA LEU A 206 -16.64 -14.89 12.50
C LEU A 206 -17.76 -14.59 13.51
N PRO A 207 -19.02 -15.01 13.28
CA PRO A 207 -20.03 -15.01 14.33
C PRO A 207 -19.57 -15.81 15.54
N LYS A 208 -19.75 -15.27 16.74
CA LYS A 208 -19.23 -15.85 18.00
C LYS A 208 -19.66 -17.31 18.25
N TRP A 209 -20.82 -17.69 17.77
CA TRP A 209 -21.29 -19.06 17.92
C TRP A 209 -20.41 -20.09 17.17
N VAL A 210 -19.73 -19.70 16.09
CA VAL A 210 -18.77 -20.56 15.37
C VAL A 210 -17.56 -20.89 16.25
N GLU A 211 -17.16 -19.97 17.12
CA GLU A 211 -16.06 -20.20 18.08
C GLU A 211 -16.38 -21.31 19.07
N THR A 212 -17.68 -21.52 19.40
CA THR A 212 -18.14 -22.55 20.33
C THR A 212 -18.13 -23.96 19.73
N LEU A 213 -17.99 -24.06 18.40
CA LEU A 213 -17.91 -25.35 17.72
C LEU A 213 -16.58 -26.03 18.03
N ARG A 214 -16.61 -27.35 18.08
CA ARG A 214 -15.40 -28.18 18.24
C ARG A 214 -14.44 -27.91 17.07
N ASP A 215 -13.14 -28.07 17.31
CA ASP A 215 -12.12 -27.82 16.30
C ASP A 215 -12.19 -28.80 15.11
N ASP A 216 -12.76 -30.00 15.33
CA ASP A 216 -12.98 -31.00 14.30
C ASP A 216 -14.30 -30.79 13.52
N HIS A 217 -15.13 -29.82 13.87
CA HIS A 217 -16.39 -29.54 13.22
C HIS A 217 -16.19 -29.17 11.74
N TRP A 218 -16.97 -29.77 10.85
CA TRP A 218 -16.85 -29.62 9.39
C TRP A 218 -16.85 -28.15 8.92
N MET A 219 -17.72 -27.34 9.47
CA MET A 219 -17.84 -25.91 9.12
C MET A 219 -16.57 -25.14 9.48
N LYS A 220 -16.02 -25.37 10.67
CA LYS A 220 -14.79 -24.72 11.13
C LYS A 220 -13.60 -25.07 10.24
N LYS A 221 -13.47 -26.36 9.89
CA LYS A 221 -12.44 -26.84 8.95
C LYS A 221 -12.60 -26.21 7.56
N SER A 222 -13.82 -26.21 7.04
CA SER A 222 -14.10 -25.67 5.72
C SER A 222 -13.84 -24.15 5.63
N ILE A 223 -14.17 -23.38 6.66
CA ILE A 223 -13.83 -21.95 6.75
C ILE A 223 -12.32 -21.76 6.75
N LEU A 224 -11.57 -22.56 7.55
CA LEU A 224 -10.11 -22.49 7.60
C LEU A 224 -9.46 -22.80 6.24
N ASP A 225 -9.98 -23.76 5.51
CA ASP A 225 -9.45 -24.11 4.19
C ASP A 225 -9.72 -23.00 3.17
N LEU A 226 -10.90 -22.39 3.19
CA LEU A 226 -11.20 -21.20 2.38
C LEU A 226 -10.32 -20.00 2.74
N VAL A 227 -10.04 -19.78 4.02
CA VAL A 227 -9.12 -18.73 4.47
C VAL A 227 -7.71 -18.98 3.92
N LYS A 228 -7.21 -20.23 4.00
CA LYS A 228 -5.89 -20.59 3.44
C LYS A 228 -5.84 -20.36 1.94
N GLU A 229 -6.87 -20.81 1.21
CA GLU A 229 -6.97 -20.63 -0.24
C GLU A 229 -7.03 -19.13 -0.60
N PHE A 230 -7.86 -18.37 0.10
CA PHE A 230 -7.98 -16.92 -0.10
C PHE A 230 -6.66 -16.18 0.15
N MET A 231 -5.84 -16.66 1.10
CA MET A 231 -4.57 -16.03 1.46
C MET A 231 -3.36 -16.55 0.66
N ALA A 232 -3.49 -17.61 -0.11
CA ALA A 232 -2.36 -18.32 -0.74
C ALA A 232 -1.41 -17.42 -1.54
N ASP A 233 -1.95 -16.42 -2.26
CA ASP A 233 -1.20 -15.51 -3.13
C ASP A 233 -1.14 -14.07 -2.60
N LYS A 234 -1.44 -13.84 -1.32
CA LYS A 234 -1.56 -12.51 -0.75
C LYS A 234 -0.35 -12.18 0.13
N GLY A 235 0.46 -11.24 -0.35
CA GLY A 235 1.66 -10.78 0.37
C GLY A 235 1.65 -9.29 0.69
N LYS A 236 0.90 -8.49 -0.05
CA LYS A 236 0.83 -7.04 0.07
C LYS A 236 -0.59 -6.58 0.40
N MET A 237 -0.74 -5.40 1.01
CA MET A 237 -2.06 -4.84 1.33
C MET A 237 -2.93 -4.65 0.09
N LYS A 238 -2.33 -4.27 -1.07
CA LYS A 238 -3.05 -4.15 -2.34
C LYS A 238 -3.73 -5.44 -2.79
N ASP A 239 -3.18 -6.58 -2.44
CA ASP A 239 -3.72 -7.88 -2.86
C ASP A 239 -5.07 -8.17 -2.21
N LEU A 240 -5.37 -7.50 -1.10
CA LEU A 240 -6.65 -7.55 -0.41
C LEU A 240 -7.52 -6.31 -0.69
N TYR A 241 -6.91 -5.20 -1.11
CA TYR A 241 -7.66 -3.97 -1.34
C TYR A 241 -8.78 -4.19 -2.37
N GLN A 242 -10.03 -3.85 -2.00
CA GLN A 242 -11.24 -4.06 -2.81
C GLN A 242 -11.52 -5.54 -3.19
N LYS A 243 -10.87 -6.51 -2.56
CA LYS A 243 -11.20 -7.93 -2.74
C LYS A 243 -12.37 -8.33 -1.87
N VAL A 244 -13.12 -9.30 -2.36
CA VAL A 244 -14.24 -9.89 -1.64
C VAL A 244 -13.86 -11.32 -1.26
N PHE A 245 -14.09 -11.68 -0.02
CA PHE A 245 -13.92 -13.07 0.42
C PHE A 245 -14.96 -13.96 -0.28
N PRO A 246 -14.60 -15.18 -0.73
CA PRO A 246 -15.52 -16.02 -1.48
C PRO A 246 -16.75 -16.38 -0.65
N SER A 247 -17.91 -16.36 -1.29
CA SER A 247 -19.18 -16.86 -0.74
C SER A 247 -19.42 -18.30 -1.19
N ASN A 248 -20.18 -19.06 -0.42
CA ASN A 248 -20.60 -20.41 -0.73
C ASN A 248 -21.96 -20.71 -0.09
N ASP A 249 -22.35 -21.98 0.02
CA ASP A 249 -23.66 -22.38 0.54
C ASP A 249 -23.90 -21.89 1.97
N TYR A 250 -22.87 -21.86 2.82
CA TYR A 250 -22.98 -21.43 4.23
C TYR A 250 -22.39 -20.03 4.50
N ILE A 251 -21.45 -19.54 3.70
CA ILE A 251 -20.95 -18.17 3.78
C ILE A 251 -21.80 -17.26 2.93
N GLU A 252 -22.55 -16.37 3.58
CA GLU A 252 -23.37 -15.37 2.91
C GLU A 252 -22.53 -14.27 2.27
N SER A 253 -21.57 -13.75 3.02
CA SER A 253 -20.66 -12.71 2.54
C SER A 253 -19.38 -12.68 3.37
N GLY A 254 -18.29 -12.22 2.72
CA GLY A 254 -17.08 -11.85 3.42
C GLY A 254 -16.59 -10.51 2.88
N LYS A 255 -16.44 -9.54 3.77
CA LYS A 255 -16.06 -8.17 3.42
C LYS A 255 -14.83 -7.74 4.20
N ILE A 256 -13.93 -7.03 3.53
CA ILE A 256 -12.89 -6.29 4.22
C ILE A 256 -13.56 -5.13 4.95
N GLU A 257 -13.52 -5.16 6.26
CA GLU A 257 -14.14 -4.17 7.13
C GLU A 257 -13.20 -2.97 7.31
N LYS A 258 -11.90 -3.24 7.48
CA LYS A 258 -10.90 -2.19 7.66
C LYS A 258 -9.51 -2.62 7.18
N ILE A 259 -8.79 -1.69 6.59
CA ILE A 259 -7.37 -1.81 6.28
C ILE A 259 -6.62 -0.79 7.12
N HIS A 260 -5.74 -1.26 8.00
CA HIS A 260 -4.91 -0.44 8.84
C HIS A 260 -3.57 -0.19 8.13
N MET A 261 -3.51 0.88 7.35
CA MET A 261 -2.35 1.19 6.51
C MET A 261 -1.10 1.54 7.32
N ASP A 262 -1.25 1.94 8.57
CA ASP A 262 -0.18 2.23 9.52
C ASP A 262 0.53 0.98 10.04
N THR A 263 -0.20 -0.11 10.17
CA THR A 263 0.28 -1.37 10.78
C THR A 263 0.35 -2.53 9.80
N GLY A 264 -0.18 -2.38 8.59
CA GLY A 264 -0.27 -3.46 7.60
C GLY A 264 -1.27 -4.56 7.99
N LYS A 265 -2.21 -4.25 8.90
CA LYS A 265 -3.24 -5.17 9.35
C LYS A 265 -4.52 -5.01 8.52
N VAL A 266 -5.19 -6.12 8.20
CA VAL A 266 -6.47 -6.11 7.50
C VAL A 266 -7.49 -6.91 8.30
N ASP A 267 -8.69 -6.35 8.49
CA ASP A 267 -9.80 -6.99 9.18
C ASP A 267 -10.86 -7.41 8.15
N VAL A 268 -11.16 -8.71 8.11
CA VAL A 268 -12.13 -9.33 7.22
C VAL A 268 -13.28 -9.88 8.05
N LYS A 269 -14.50 -9.45 7.80
CA LYS A 269 -15.70 -9.94 8.47
C LYS A 269 -16.42 -10.96 7.58
N ILE A 270 -16.62 -12.14 8.10
CA ILE A 270 -17.33 -13.24 7.44
C ILE A 270 -18.71 -13.40 8.07
N GLN A 271 -19.73 -13.36 7.23
CA GLN A 271 -21.12 -13.60 7.62
C GLN A 271 -21.54 -15.00 7.19
N ILE A 272 -22.13 -15.75 8.08
CA ILE A 272 -22.68 -17.08 7.84
C ILE A 272 -24.19 -16.97 7.78
N ARG A 273 -24.82 -17.72 6.89
CA ARG A 273 -26.29 -17.72 6.75
C ARG A 273 -26.96 -18.20 8.02
N ASP A 274 -27.99 -17.50 8.46
CA ASP A 274 -28.71 -17.79 9.69
C ASP A 274 -29.32 -19.19 9.74
N SER A 275 -29.67 -19.78 8.59
CA SER A 275 -30.17 -21.15 8.52
C SER A 275 -29.19 -22.14 9.16
N TYR A 276 -27.91 -22.02 8.88
CA TYR A 276 -26.89 -22.92 9.45
C TYR A 276 -26.70 -22.73 10.95
N TYR A 277 -26.94 -21.53 11.47
CA TYR A 277 -26.95 -21.32 12.92
C TYR A 277 -28.03 -22.15 13.60
N TYR A 278 -29.25 -22.13 13.08
CA TYR A 278 -30.37 -22.89 13.64
C TYR A 278 -30.23 -24.39 13.42
N ASP A 279 -29.72 -24.82 12.27
CA ASP A 279 -29.45 -26.23 12.01
C ASP A 279 -28.42 -26.79 13.01
N ILE A 280 -27.32 -26.08 13.22
CA ILE A 280 -26.29 -26.49 14.18
C ILE A 280 -26.82 -26.47 15.62
N LEU A 281 -27.61 -25.48 16.01
CA LEU A 281 -28.26 -25.47 17.32
C LEU A 281 -29.17 -26.68 17.47
N SER A 282 -29.91 -27.04 16.43
CA SER A 282 -30.79 -28.23 16.46
C SER A 282 -29.96 -29.51 16.63
N ASP A 283 -28.85 -29.66 15.92
CA ASP A 283 -27.96 -30.80 16.05
C ASP A 283 -27.31 -30.90 17.42
N LEU A 284 -26.84 -29.78 17.98
CA LEU A 284 -26.18 -29.75 19.29
C LEU A 284 -27.16 -30.02 20.47
N THR A 285 -28.40 -29.59 20.32
CA THR A 285 -29.40 -29.69 21.42
C THR A 285 -30.32 -30.90 21.26
N GLY A 286 -30.37 -31.53 20.08
CA GLY A 286 -31.33 -32.57 19.73
C GLY A 286 -32.77 -32.05 19.63
N LEU A 287 -32.97 -30.71 19.55
CA LEU A 287 -34.26 -30.07 19.54
C LEU A 287 -34.46 -29.30 18.23
N PRO A 288 -35.63 -29.40 17.55
CA PRO A 288 -35.84 -28.71 16.27
C PRO A 288 -35.97 -27.20 16.49
N ILE A 289 -34.93 -26.45 16.08
CA ILE A 289 -34.87 -24.99 16.16
C ILE A 289 -34.78 -24.46 14.73
N LYS A 290 -35.77 -23.72 14.23
CA LYS A 290 -35.78 -23.24 12.83
C LYS A 290 -35.75 -21.72 12.71
N SER A 291 -35.88 -21.00 13.81
CA SER A 291 -35.91 -19.54 13.83
C SER A 291 -35.67 -19.01 15.25
N GLU A 292 -35.39 -17.71 15.33
CA GLU A 292 -35.27 -17.00 16.61
C GLU A 292 -36.57 -17.16 17.47
N TYR A 293 -37.74 -17.12 16.87
CA TYR A 293 -38.99 -17.34 17.56
C TYR A 293 -39.06 -18.74 18.23
N HIS A 294 -38.62 -19.81 17.51
CA HIS A 294 -38.58 -21.15 18.07
C HIS A 294 -37.57 -21.22 19.23
N LEU A 295 -36.40 -20.62 19.08
CA LEU A 295 -35.38 -20.57 20.13
C LEU A 295 -35.93 -19.89 21.40
N ILE A 296 -36.55 -18.72 21.27
CA ILE A 296 -37.16 -17.99 22.41
C ILE A 296 -38.22 -18.82 23.09
N ARG A 297 -39.12 -19.46 22.31
CA ARG A 297 -40.17 -20.32 22.87
C ARG A 297 -39.58 -21.48 23.65
N LEU A 298 -38.60 -22.14 23.08
CA LEU A 298 -37.93 -23.30 23.71
C LEU A 298 -37.19 -22.90 25.00
N MET A 299 -36.54 -21.76 25.02
CA MET A 299 -35.92 -21.20 26.21
C MET A 299 -36.93 -20.92 27.34
N LYS A 300 -38.12 -20.38 26.98
CA LYS A 300 -39.19 -20.19 27.96
C LYS A 300 -39.71 -21.51 28.52
N GLU A 301 -39.93 -22.51 27.69
CA GLU A 301 -40.42 -23.85 28.12
C GLU A 301 -39.35 -24.54 29.01
N LEU A 302 -38.08 -24.50 28.66
CA LEU A 302 -36.99 -25.05 29.46
C LEU A 302 -36.82 -24.31 30.79
N SER A 303 -36.96 -23.00 30.81
CA SER A 303 -36.90 -22.19 32.03
C SER A 303 -38.04 -22.50 32.99
N ALA A 304 -39.24 -22.74 32.47
CA ALA A 304 -40.40 -23.17 33.32
C ALA A 304 -40.17 -24.57 33.94
N LYS A 305 -39.76 -25.53 33.10
CA LYS A 305 -39.44 -26.89 33.56
C LYS A 305 -38.27 -26.93 34.56
N LYS A 306 -37.28 -26.08 34.39
CA LYS A 306 -36.18 -25.99 35.34
C LYS A 306 -36.65 -25.53 36.71
N ARG A 307 -37.57 -24.54 36.80
CA ARG A 307 -38.14 -24.07 38.05
C ARG A 307 -38.93 -25.15 38.73
N GLU A 308 -39.84 -25.85 38.01
CA GLU A 308 -40.60 -26.99 38.54
C GLU A 308 -39.64 -28.07 39.11
N PHE A 309 -38.56 -28.39 38.39
CA PHE A 309 -37.57 -29.36 38.86
C PHE A 309 -36.84 -28.91 40.14
N GLU A 310 -36.46 -27.63 40.20
CA GLU A 310 -35.82 -27.04 41.39
C GLU A 310 -36.73 -27.05 42.61
N GLU A 311 -38.01 -26.75 42.42
CA GLU A 311 -39.04 -26.81 43.50
C GLU A 311 -39.24 -28.24 44.01
N VAL A 312 -39.31 -29.23 43.12
CA VAL A 312 -39.42 -30.64 43.50
C VAL A 312 -38.14 -31.19 44.15
N SER A 313 -36.98 -30.70 43.77
CA SER A 313 -35.70 -31.16 44.33
C SER A 313 -35.39 -30.57 45.70
N GLN A 314 -36.08 -29.53 46.13
CA GLN A 314 -35.96 -28.89 47.44
C GLN A 314 -37.02 -29.37 48.46
N ALA A 315 -38.00 -30.14 48.03
CA ALA A 315 -39.05 -30.73 48.83
C ALA A 315 -38.69 -32.19 49.26
#